data_ed8df6310cf9c0576b9f82008a4a3d0c
#
_entry.id   ed8df6310cf9c0576b9f82008a4a3d0c
#
_cell.length_a   1.000
_cell.length_b   1.000
_cell.length_c   1.000
_cell.angle_alpha   90.00
_cell.angle_beta   90.00
_cell.angle_gamma   90.00
#
_symmetry.space_group_name_H-M   'P 1'
#
loop_
_entity.id
_entity.type
_entity.pdbx_description
1 polymer ?
#
loop_
_entity_poly.entity_id
_entity_poly.type
_entity_poly.pdbx_seq_one_letter_code
_entity_poly.pdbx_strand_id
1 'polypeptide(L)'
;MLPSVNTINDLRFLDDADEGRLQPLLPKLGADLKLPVTLNIHFGWCAQEEWKRIARALFERYPSPLLCANLSQGANGVELSVERGRLSVLNEVERVFFYERLRIFTEQVWRNPRRKNNHRWDMAIVYNPRETNSPSDAEAIKRFVKAASKVGIEAEVLRSDQLKHLSQYDALFIRETTSIDHPTYRLSRKGEIEGLVVIDDPTSIMRCCNKIFLHDAFSYNKIGAPQTLVVSSAEDSELDRIEASFDYPVVLKMPESSFSIGVYKVIDRGQL
;
A
#
# COMPACT_ATOMS: atom_id res chain seq x y z
N MET A 1 -2.94 -11.09 10.52
CA MET A 1 -3.58 -12.01 9.52
C MET A 1 -2.58 -12.28 8.41
N LEU A 2 -2.39 -13.51 8.00
CA LEU A 2 -1.52 -13.82 6.86
C LEU A 2 -2.22 -13.34 5.57
N PRO A 3 -1.50 -12.72 4.60
CA PRO A 3 -2.09 -12.25 3.36
C PRO A 3 -2.81 -13.37 2.60
N SER A 4 -3.89 -13.04 1.91
CA SER A 4 -4.70 -13.99 1.16
C SER A 4 -3.87 -14.65 0.03
N VAL A 5 -4.23 -15.88 -0.33
CA VAL A 5 -3.55 -16.72 -1.34
C VAL A 5 -3.39 -16.01 -2.70
N ASN A 6 -4.26 -15.07 -3.04
CA ASN A 6 -4.23 -14.36 -4.32
C ASN A 6 -3.10 -13.34 -4.45
N THR A 7 -2.59 -12.79 -3.35
CA THR A 7 -1.50 -11.80 -3.37
C THR A 7 -0.13 -12.45 -3.60
N ILE A 8 -0.03 -13.77 -3.43
CA ILE A 8 1.23 -14.52 -3.49
C ILE A 8 1.43 -15.22 -4.83
N ASN A 9 0.37 -15.39 -5.61
CA ASN A 9 0.50 -15.92 -6.98
C ASN A 9 1.21 -14.94 -7.94
N ASP A 10 1.29 -13.64 -7.57
CA ASP A 10 2.04 -12.64 -8.32
C ASP A 10 3.57 -12.67 -8.06
N LEU A 11 4.02 -13.49 -7.10
CA LEU A 11 5.44 -13.73 -6.84
C LEU A 11 6.16 -14.56 -7.91
N ARG A 12 5.47 -14.95 -8.97
CA ARG A 12 6.06 -15.75 -10.07
C ARG A 12 6.95 -14.94 -11.01
N PHE A 13 6.87 -13.63 -10.95
CA PHE A 13 7.66 -12.73 -11.80
C PHE A 13 8.50 -11.83 -10.91
N LEU A 14 9.81 -12.10 -10.88
CA LEU A 14 10.78 -11.12 -10.44
C LEU A 14 10.75 -9.98 -11.47
N ASP A 15 10.48 -8.75 -11.02
CA ASP A 15 10.73 -7.57 -11.84
C ASP A 15 12.21 -7.55 -12.25
N ASP A 16 12.53 -7.01 -13.44
CA ASP A 16 13.91 -6.82 -13.92
C ASP A 16 14.83 -6.15 -12.87
N ALA A 17 14.24 -5.32 -12.00
CA ALA A 17 14.92 -4.70 -10.86
C ALA A 17 15.32 -5.70 -9.75
N ASP A 18 14.64 -6.82 -9.62
CA ASP A 18 14.93 -7.86 -8.62
C ASP A 18 15.97 -8.85 -9.14
N GLU A 19 15.99 -9.15 -10.43
CA GLU A 19 17.08 -9.89 -11.08
C GLU A 19 18.41 -9.18 -10.89
N GLY A 20 18.45 -7.85 -11.03
CA GLY A 20 19.64 -7.03 -10.81
C GLY A 20 20.18 -7.06 -9.36
N ARG A 21 19.36 -7.44 -8.37
CA ARG A 21 19.79 -7.57 -6.96
C ARG A 21 20.21 -8.97 -6.56
N LEU A 22 19.61 -9.98 -7.14
CA LEU A 22 19.93 -11.38 -6.85
C LEU A 22 21.05 -11.91 -7.72
N GLN A 23 21.16 -11.47 -8.96
CA GLN A 23 22.26 -11.83 -9.87
C GLN A 23 23.68 -11.59 -9.28
N PRO A 24 23.97 -10.46 -8.59
CA PRO A 24 25.26 -10.27 -7.95
C PRO A 24 25.55 -11.21 -6.78
N LEU A 25 24.52 -11.89 -6.24
CA LEU A 25 24.68 -12.86 -5.16
C LEU A 25 24.97 -14.27 -5.68
N LEU A 26 24.50 -14.60 -6.89
CA LEU A 26 24.71 -15.91 -7.53
C LEU A 26 26.17 -16.23 -7.84
N PRO A 27 27.01 -15.32 -8.40
CA PRO A 27 28.41 -15.60 -8.69
C PRO A 27 29.29 -15.79 -7.45
N LYS A 28 28.87 -15.30 -6.30
CA LYS A 28 29.60 -15.43 -5.03
C LYS A 28 29.44 -16.81 -4.38
N LEU A 29 28.60 -17.66 -4.94
CA LEU A 29 28.33 -19.01 -4.47
C LEU A 29 29.32 -20.06 -4.95
N GLY A 30 30.28 -19.68 -5.81
CA GLY A 30 31.33 -20.57 -6.32
C GLY A 30 30.93 -21.39 -7.55
N ALA A 31 31.91 -21.89 -8.27
CA ALA A 31 31.72 -22.63 -9.53
C ALA A 31 31.07 -24.02 -9.37
N ASP A 32 30.92 -24.53 -8.14
CA ASP A 32 30.39 -25.87 -7.83
C ASP A 32 28.93 -25.87 -7.39
N LEU A 33 28.12 -24.93 -7.89
CA LEU A 33 26.69 -24.91 -7.57
C LEU A 33 25.99 -26.16 -8.14
N LYS A 34 25.56 -27.04 -7.25
CA LYS A 34 24.72 -28.19 -7.62
C LYS A 34 23.28 -27.69 -7.84
N LEU A 35 22.90 -27.48 -9.09
CA LEU A 35 21.53 -27.19 -9.49
C LEU A 35 20.90 -28.46 -10.12
N PRO A 36 19.59 -28.64 -10.03
CA PRO A 36 18.61 -27.81 -9.33
C PRO A 36 18.66 -27.94 -7.80
N VAL A 37 18.28 -26.87 -7.09
CA VAL A 37 18.16 -26.86 -5.63
C VAL A 37 16.86 -26.23 -5.18
N THR A 38 16.20 -26.85 -4.20
CA THR A 38 15.03 -26.30 -3.51
C THR A 38 15.44 -25.87 -2.11
N LEU A 39 15.16 -24.62 -1.79
CA LEU A 39 15.46 -24.03 -0.48
C LEU A 39 14.16 -23.75 0.27
N ASN A 40 14.01 -24.36 1.44
CA ASN A 40 13.01 -23.97 2.41
C ASN A 40 13.59 -22.85 3.30
N ILE A 41 13.02 -21.65 3.18
CA ILE A 41 13.52 -20.44 3.86
C ILE A 41 12.59 -20.11 5.02
N HIS A 42 13.11 -20.17 6.22
CA HIS A 42 12.40 -20.00 7.48
C HIS A 42 12.79 -18.64 8.08
N PHE A 43 11.92 -17.63 8.00
CA PHE A 43 12.21 -16.27 8.49
C PHE A 43 13.56 -15.71 8.00
N GLY A 44 13.88 -15.94 6.72
CA GLY A 44 15.14 -15.50 6.11
C GLY A 44 16.34 -16.44 6.33
N TRP A 45 16.13 -17.61 6.91
CA TRP A 45 17.16 -18.62 7.14
C TRP A 45 16.86 -19.91 6.39
N CYS A 46 17.90 -20.57 5.88
CA CYS A 46 17.81 -21.91 5.33
C CYS A 46 18.86 -22.81 5.98
N ALA A 47 18.70 -24.12 5.83
CA ALA A 47 19.61 -25.10 6.43
C ALA A 47 21.01 -25.10 5.76
N GLN A 48 21.06 -24.76 4.48
CA GLN A 48 22.26 -24.75 3.67
C GLN A 48 23.04 -23.44 3.89
N GLU A 49 24.24 -23.52 4.45
CA GLU A 49 25.10 -22.38 4.77
C GLU A 49 25.40 -21.48 3.57
N GLU A 50 25.71 -22.09 2.44
CA GLU A 50 26.08 -21.41 1.21
C GLU A 50 24.95 -20.51 0.66
N TRP A 51 23.70 -20.84 0.96
CA TRP A 51 22.51 -20.15 0.47
C TRP A 51 21.94 -19.09 1.43
N LYS A 52 22.53 -18.93 2.61
CA LYS A 52 22.03 -18.00 3.65
C LYS A 52 21.85 -16.55 3.16
N ARG A 53 22.75 -16.07 2.29
CA ARG A 53 22.66 -14.71 1.74
C ARG A 53 21.45 -14.54 0.84
N ILE A 54 21.20 -15.53 -0.01
CA ILE A 54 20.03 -15.54 -0.91
C ILE A 54 18.75 -15.69 -0.08
N ALA A 55 18.72 -16.60 0.89
CA ALA A 55 17.58 -16.78 1.77
C ALA A 55 17.20 -15.48 2.48
N ARG A 56 18.19 -14.74 2.98
CA ARG A 56 17.98 -13.46 3.63
C ARG A 56 17.46 -12.39 2.65
N ALA A 57 18.06 -12.27 1.46
CA ALA A 57 17.64 -11.32 0.44
C ALA A 57 16.21 -11.60 -0.04
N LEU A 58 15.84 -12.88 -0.21
CA LEU A 58 14.49 -13.28 -0.55
C LEU A 58 13.48 -12.97 0.56
N PHE A 59 13.84 -13.17 1.81
CA PHE A 59 12.99 -12.81 2.94
C PHE A 59 12.82 -11.30 3.09
N GLU A 60 13.87 -10.52 2.88
CA GLU A 60 13.80 -9.04 2.89
C GLU A 60 12.88 -8.52 1.77
N ARG A 61 12.83 -9.22 0.64
CA ARG A 61 11.98 -8.87 -0.50
C ARG A 61 10.55 -9.40 -0.35
N TYR A 62 10.41 -10.61 0.17
CA TYR A 62 9.15 -11.33 0.34
C TYR A 62 8.99 -11.79 1.79
N PRO A 63 8.63 -10.90 2.72
CA PRO A 63 8.53 -11.25 4.13
C PRO A 63 7.40 -12.26 4.37
N SER A 64 7.76 -13.53 4.45
CA SER A 64 6.86 -14.63 4.76
C SER A 64 7.55 -15.60 5.73
N PRO A 65 6.83 -16.14 6.72
CA PRO A 65 7.39 -17.09 7.70
C PRO A 65 8.09 -18.29 7.05
N LEU A 66 7.59 -18.74 5.90
CA LEU A 66 8.15 -19.82 5.14
C LEU A 66 8.04 -19.52 3.65
N LEU A 67 9.19 -19.50 2.96
CA LEU A 67 9.29 -19.42 1.51
C LEU A 67 9.90 -20.70 0.98
N CYS A 68 9.48 -21.13 -0.20
CA CYS A 68 10.13 -22.17 -0.99
C CYS A 68 10.73 -21.53 -2.23
N ALA A 69 12.04 -21.60 -2.38
CA ALA A 69 12.77 -21.08 -3.52
C ALA A 69 13.38 -22.22 -4.32
N ASN A 70 13.03 -22.31 -5.60
CA ASN A 70 13.57 -23.29 -6.52
C ASN A 70 14.53 -22.61 -7.47
N LEU A 71 15.77 -23.06 -7.50
CA LEU A 71 16.80 -22.61 -8.42
C LEU A 71 17.13 -23.75 -9.40
N SER A 72 17.12 -23.43 -10.68
CA SER A 72 17.44 -24.33 -11.77
C SER A 72 18.35 -23.70 -12.81
N GLN A 73 19.00 -24.53 -13.61
CA GLN A 73 19.79 -24.04 -14.73
C GLN A 73 18.84 -23.78 -15.91
N GLY A 74 18.72 -22.52 -16.32
CA GLY A 74 17.96 -22.11 -17.49
C GLY A 74 18.86 -21.84 -18.72
N ALA A 75 18.24 -21.46 -19.83
CA ALA A 75 18.95 -21.19 -21.08
C ALA A 75 19.88 -19.98 -21.00
N ASN A 76 19.52 -18.98 -20.18
CA ASN A 76 20.25 -17.71 -20.06
C ASN A 76 20.94 -17.55 -18.68
N GLY A 77 21.04 -18.61 -17.89
CA GLY A 77 21.65 -18.57 -16.56
C GLY A 77 20.81 -19.31 -15.52
N VAL A 78 20.92 -18.91 -14.26
CA VAL A 78 20.16 -19.52 -13.17
C VAL A 78 18.75 -18.92 -13.12
N GLU A 79 17.76 -19.78 -13.24
CA GLU A 79 16.34 -19.40 -13.05
C GLU A 79 15.95 -19.61 -11.60
N LEU A 80 15.23 -18.64 -11.03
CA LEU A 80 14.73 -18.65 -9.67
C LEU A 80 13.22 -18.51 -9.68
N SER A 81 12.52 -19.45 -9.03
CA SER A 81 11.11 -19.29 -8.69
C SER A 81 10.94 -19.27 -7.17
N VAL A 82 10.08 -18.39 -6.67
CA VAL A 82 9.81 -18.25 -5.24
C VAL A 82 8.31 -18.40 -5.00
N GLU A 83 7.96 -19.28 -4.07
CA GLU A 83 6.58 -19.49 -3.66
C GLU A 83 6.47 -19.55 -2.13
N ARG A 84 5.25 -19.40 -1.64
CA ARG A 84 4.99 -19.58 -0.22
C ARG A 84 5.11 -21.04 0.16
N GLY A 85 5.98 -21.34 1.13
CA GLY A 85 6.10 -22.67 1.70
C GLY A 85 4.87 -23.07 2.53
N ARG A 86 4.66 -24.38 2.67
CA ARG A 86 3.59 -24.97 3.49
C ARG A 86 4.21 -25.83 4.58
N LEU A 87 3.78 -25.62 5.83
CA LEU A 87 4.26 -26.43 6.97
C LEU A 87 3.97 -27.92 6.82
N SER A 88 2.88 -28.26 6.09
CA SER A 88 2.50 -29.65 5.86
C SER A 88 3.47 -30.43 4.97
N VAL A 89 4.30 -29.74 4.18
CA VAL A 89 5.26 -30.34 3.24
C VAL A 89 6.62 -30.57 3.91
N LEU A 90 6.90 -29.86 5.01
CA LEU A 90 8.16 -29.96 5.71
C LEU A 90 8.29 -31.34 6.42
N ASN A 91 9.48 -31.94 6.32
CA ASN A 91 9.83 -33.08 7.13
C ASN A 91 10.03 -32.70 8.61
N GLU A 92 10.24 -33.66 9.50
CA GLU A 92 10.37 -33.40 10.94
C GLU A 92 11.56 -32.50 11.29
N VAL A 93 12.69 -32.69 10.63
CA VAL A 93 13.90 -31.88 10.86
C VAL A 93 13.66 -30.42 10.47
N GLU A 94 13.03 -30.20 9.32
CA GLU A 94 12.66 -28.87 8.83
C GLU A 94 11.61 -28.19 9.72
N ARG A 95 10.67 -28.95 10.27
CA ARG A 95 9.69 -28.42 11.24
C ARG A 95 10.36 -27.96 12.54
N VAL A 96 11.28 -28.75 13.07
CA VAL A 96 12.05 -28.37 14.25
C VAL A 96 12.83 -27.08 13.97
N PHE A 97 13.51 -27.02 12.82
CA PHE A 97 14.22 -25.82 12.40
C PHE A 97 13.27 -24.61 12.22
N PHE A 98 12.09 -24.81 11.65
CA PHE A 98 11.09 -23.74 11.53
C PHE A 98 10.67 -23.20 12.89
N TYR A 99 10.35 -24.05 13.87
CA TYR A 99 9.93 -23.61 15.20
C TYR A 99 11.05 -22.94 15.98
N GLU A 100 12.28 -23.40 15.80
CA GLU A 100 13.45 -22.72 16.37
C GLU A 100 13.62 -21.31 15.80
N ARG A 101 13.51 -21.16 14.48
CA ARG A 101 13.58 -19.86 13.82
C ARG A 101 12.38 -18.95 14.18
N LEU A 102 11.19 -19.50 14.31
CA LEU A 102 10.02 -18.77 14.80
C LEU A 102 10.29 -18.23 16.22
N ARG A 103 10.81 -19.05 17.13
CA ARG A 103 11.16 -18.63 18.49
C ARG A 103 12.16 -17.47 18.46
N ILE A 104 13.26 -17.63 17.72
CA ILE A 104 14.29 -16.58 17.59
C ILE A 104 13.66 -15.31 16.96
N PHE A 105 12.83 -15.47 15.95
CA PHE A 105 12.17 -14.35 15.29
C PHE A 105 11.24 -13.59 16.22
N THR A 106 10.47 -14.27 17.05
CA THR A 106 9.54 -13.66 18.01
C THR A 106 10.25 -13.07 19.24
N GLU A 107 11.42 -13.58 19.61
CA GLU A 107 12.25 -13.05 20.68
C GLU A 107 13.05 -11.80 20.24
N GLN A 108 13.28 -11.62 18.95
CA GLN A 108 13.96 -10.44 18.42
C GLN A 108 13.02 -9.25 18.38
N VAL A 109 13.44 -8.16 19.01
CA VAL A 109 12.78 -6.87 18.84
C VAL A 109 13.17 -6.31 17.47
N TRP A 110 12.28 -6.43 16.48
CA TRP A 110 12.47 -5.97 15.09
C TRP A 110 12.48 -4.44 14.93
N ARG A 111 12.74 -3.72 16.00
CA ARG A 111 12.91 -2.27 15.98
C ARG A 111 14.32 -1.94 15.53
N ASN A 112 14.42 -0.96 14.64
CA ASN A 112 15.72 -0.45 14.20
C ASN A 112 16.57 -0.07 15.44
N PRO A 113 17.71 -0.74 15.74
CA PRO A 113 18.44 -0.55 16.99
C PRO A 113 19.12 0.83 17.11
N ARG A 114 19.01 1.68 16.09
CA ARG A 114 19.62 3.03 16.09
C ARG A 114 18.76 4.13 16.71
N ARG A 115 17.52 3.83 17.14
CA ARG A 115 16.64 4.85 17.73
C ARG A 115 16.39 4.56 19.22
N LYS A 116 17.08 5.30 20.09
CA LYS A 116 16.80 5.42 21.53
C LYS A 116 15.54 6.25 21.80
N ASN A 117 14.46 6.05 21.08
CA ASN A 117 13.23 6.79 21.32
C ASN A 117 12.17 5.86 21.90
N ASN A 118 11.52 6.31 22.96
CA ASN A 118 10.42 5.62 23.65
C ASN A 118 9.11 5.60 22.84
N HIS A 119 9.19 5.50 21.50
CA HIS A 119 8.02 5.38 20.67
C HIS A 119 7.51 3.93 20.70
N ARG A 120 6.19 3.81 20.82
CA ARG A 120 5.50 2.54 20.88
C ARG A 120 5.05 2.05 19.50
N TRP A 121 4.78 2.99 18.59
CA TRP A 121 4.21 2.74 17.29
C TRP A 121 4.98 3.47 16.20
N ASP A 122 5.04 2.88 15.02
CA ASP A 122 5.64 3.46 13.82
C ASP A 122 4.54 3.82 12.80
N MET A 123 4.57 5.05 12.26
CA MET A 123 3.58 5.56 11.32
C MET A 123 4.25 6.13 10.08
N ALA A 124 3.80 5.70 8.90
CA ALA A 124 4.13 6.37 7.64
C ALA A 124 3.18 7.53 7.37
N ILE A 125 3.69 8.74 7.17
CA ILE A 125 2.92 9.87 6.64
C ILE A 125 3.27 10.02 5.16
N VAL A 126 2.31 9.70 4.30
CA VAL A 126 2.49 9.81 2.85
C VAL A 126 2.20 11.23 2.40
N TYR A 127 3.23 11.93 1.93
CA TYR A 127 3.16 13.32 1.54
C TYR A 127 4.05 13.62 0.34
N ASN A 128 3.50 14.29 -0.67
CA ASN A 128 4.25 14.72 -1.85
C ASN A 128 4.34 16.26 -1.92
N PRO A 129 5.49 16.87 -1.62
CA PRO A 129 5.66 18.32 -1.66
C PRO A 129 5.62 18.92 -3.07
N ARG A 130 5.61 18.07 -4.12
CA ARG A 130 5.54 18.51 -5.52
C ARG A 130 4.11 18.55 -6.05
N GLU A 131 3.15 18.12 -5.27
CA GLU A 131 1.73 18.12 -5.64
C GLU A 131 1.22 19.57 -5.67
N THR A 132 0.61 19.98 -6.79
CA THR A 132 0.12 21.34 -6.97
C THR A 132 -0.96 21.70 -5.95
N ASN A 133 -1.83 20.74 -5.64
CA ASN A 133 -2.94 20.89 -4.70
C ASN A 133 -2.81 19.85 -3.58
N SER A 134 -1.70 19.93 -2.82
CA SER A 134 -1.51 19.01 -1.70
C SER A 134 -2.57 19.22 -0.62
N PRO A 135 -3.13 18.13 -0.04
CA PRO A 135 -4.07 18.22 1.10
C PRO A 135 -3.49 18.85 2.36
N SER A 136 -2.17 18.96 2.44
CA SER A 136 -1.46 19.60 3.56
C SER A 136 -0.25 20.36 3.06
N ASP A 137 0.06 21.48 3.70
CA ASP A 137 1.32 22.15 3.51
C ASP A 137 2.45 21.53 4.37
N ALA A 138 3.68 21.94 4.12
CA ALA A 138 4.85 21.41 4.82
C ALA A 138 4.82 21.70 6.33
N GLU A 139 4.19 22.80 6.75
CA GLU A 139 4.09 23.16 8.15
C GLU A 139 3.07 22.27 8.87
N ALA A 140 1.95 21.96 8.24
CA ALA A 140 0.97 20.99 8.75
C ALA A 140 1.62 19.61 8.94
N ILE A 141 2.42 19.14 7.98
CA ILE A 141 3.15 17.89 8.09
C ILE A 141 4.10 17.89 9.29
N LYS A 142 4.87 18.95 9.51
CA LYS A 142 5.73 19.08 10.70
C LYS A 142 4.93 19.01 12.00
N ARG A 143 3.74 19.62 12.02
CA ARG A 143 2.83 19.57 13.19
C ARG A 143 2.30 18.16 13.43
N PHE A 144 1.98 17.42 12.39
CA PHE A 144 1.57 16.01 12.52
C PHE A 144 2.69 15.14 13.08
N VAL A 145 3.92 15.27 12.59
CA VAL A 145 5.09 14.56 13.13
C VAL A 145 5.29 14.89 14.61
N LYS A 146 5.22 16.18 14.96
CA LYS A 146 5.35 16.62 16.37
C LYS A 146 4.21 16.09 17.25
N ALA A 147 2.99 16.05 16.74
CA ALA A 147 1.84 15.52 17.47
C ALA A 147 1.96 14.01 17.68
N ALA A 148 2.35 13.26 16.64
CA ALA A 148 2.62 11.83 16.71
C ALA A 148 3.66 11.51 17.80
N SER A 149 4.78 12.22 17.81
CA SER A 149 5.84 12.05 18.82
C SER A 149 5.34 12.25 20.25
N LYS A 150 4.44 13.22 20.49
CA LYS A 150 3.87 13.46 21.82
C LYS A 150 3.03 12.30 22.36
N VAL A 151 2.45 11.50 21.48
CA VAL A 151 1.62 10.34 21.84
C VAL A 151 2.36 9.01 21.69
N GLY A 152 3.69 9.08 21.55
CA GLY A 152 4.52 7.87 21.47
C GLY A 152 4.52 7.18 20.11
N ILE A 153 4.21 7.92 19.03
CA ILE A 153 4.28 7.44 17.65
C ILE A 153 5.51 8.05 16.98
N GLU A 154 6.34 7.23 16.37
CA GLU A 154 7.37 7.69 15.44
C GLU A 154 6.78 7.83 14.06
N ALA A 155 6.80 9.04 13.50
CA ALA A 155 6.24 9.32 12.19
C ALA A 155 7.36 9.59 11.18
N GLU A 156 7.40 8.79 10.12
CA GLU A 156 8.27 8.97 8.97
C GLU A 156 7.49 9.59 7.82
N VAL A 157 8.02 10.68 7.23
CA VAL A 157 7.39 11.36 6.09
C VAL A 157 8.06 10.90 4.80
N LEU A 158 7.27 10.36 3.88
CA LEU A 158 7.75 9.85 2.59
C LEU A 158 6.66 9.97 1.53
N ARG A 159 7.06 9.91 0.26
CA ARG A 159 6.09 9.87 -0.85
C ARG A 159 5.57 8.45 -1.05
N SER A 160 4.40 8.33 -1.69
CA SER A 160 3.79 7.03 -2.03
C SER A 160 4.72 6.13 -2.85
N ASP A 161 5.54 6.69 -3.76
CA ASP A 161 6.52 5.96 -4.58
C ASP A 161 7.75 5.49 -3.79
N GLN A 162 8.01 6.05 -2.64
CA GLN A 162 9.12 5.67 -1.75
C GLN A 162 8.73 4.59 -0.74
N LEU A 163 7.44 4.43 -0.48
CA LEU A 163 6.91 3.49 0.51
C LEU A 163 6.85 2.07 -0.06
N LYS A 164 7.96 1.34 0.04
CA LYS A 164 8.10 -0.01 -0.52
C LYS A 164 7.61 -1.11 0.43
N HIS A 165 7.79 -0.93 1.73
CA HIS A 165 7.52 -1.94 2.76
C HIS A 165 6.57 -1.39 3.82
N LEU A 166 5.28 -1.71 3.69
CA LEU A 166 4.26 -1.32 4.66
C LEU A 166 4.39 -2.04 6.00
N SER A 167 4.92 -3.26 5.98
CA SER A 167 5.11 -4.09 7.18
C SER A 167 6.06 -3.50 8.24
N GLN A 168 6.72 -2.38 7.94
CA GLN A 168 7.56 -1.66 8.89
C GLN A 168 6.76 -0.70 9.79
N TYR A 169 5.49 -0.46 9.46
CA TYR A 169 4.64 0.51 10.13
C TYR A 169 3.42 -0.16 10.75
N ASP A 170 2.93 0.45 11.81
CA ASP A 170 1.65 0.09 12.45
C ASP A 170 0.50 0.91 11.87
N ALA A 171 0.80 2.10 11.33
CA ALA A 171 -0.20 3.00 10.76
C ALA A 171 0.28 3.69 9.48
N LEU A 172 -0.69 4.04 8.64
CA LEU A 172 -0.51 4.77 7.39
C LEU A 172 -1.42 6.00 7.39
N PHE A 173 -0.83 7.20 7.32
CA PHE A 173 -1.53 8.47 7.21
C PHE A 173 -1.31 9.10 5.85
N ILE A 174 -2.33 9.10 5.00
CA ILE A 174 -2.25 9.58 3.62
C ILE A 174 -2.53 11.09 3.57
N ARG A 175 -1.54 11.86 3.11
CA ARG A 175 -1.61 13.31 2.90
C ARG A 175 -1.16 13.71 1.48
N GLU A 176 -1.29 12.78 0.53
CA GLU A 176 -1.33 13.02 -0.92
C GLU A 176 -2.78 13.02 -1.38
N THR A 177 -3.05 13.57 -2.56
CA THR A 177 -4.39 13.53 -3.16
C THR A 177 -4.94 12.10 -3.18
N THR A 178 -6.20 11.95 -2.78
CA THR A 178 -6.91 10.68 -2.81
C THR A 178 -7.98 10.69 -3.89
N SER A 179 -7.92 9.71 -4.78
CA SER A 179 -8.98 9.38 -5.73
C SER A 179 -8.90 7.88 -6.07
N ILE A 180 -9.96 7.33 -6.64
CA ILE A 180 -10.04 5.88 -6.94
C ILE A 180 -8.93 5.46 -7.92
N ASP A 181 -8.58 6.31 -8.88
CA ASP A 181 -7.53 6.03 -9.87
C ASP A 181 -6.12 6.39 -9.39
N HIS A 182 -6.00 7.03 -8.24
CA HIS A 182 -4.71 7.48 -7.71
C HIS A 182 -3.96 6.32 -7.02
N PRO A 183 -2.61 6.31 -7.05
CA PRO A 183 -1.80 5.32 -6.32
C PRO A 183 -2.10 5.22 -4.83
N THR A 184 -2.54 6.32 -4.19
CA THR A 184 -2.91 6.38 -2.78
C THR A 184 -4.07 5.46 -2.41
N TYR A 185 -5.04 5.25 -3.31
CA TYR A 185 -6.12 4.30 -3.07
C TYR A 185 -5.60 2.85 -3.01
N ARG A 186 -4.71 2.49 -3.94
CA ARG A 186 -4.06 1.17 -3.94
C ARG A 186 -3.20 0.96 -2.70
N LEU A 187 -2.49 2.03 -2.30
CA LEU A 187 -1.68 2.03 -1.09
C LEU A 187 -2.54 1.86 0.17
N SER A 188 -3.66 2.59 0.26
CA SER A 188 -4.63 2.48 1.34
C SER A 188 -5.18 1.05 1.47
N ARG A 189 -5.62 0.45 0.34
CA ARG A 189 -6.07 -0.94 0.31
C ARG A 189 -4.99 -1.93 0.76
N LYS A 190 -3.77 -1.74 0.29
CA LYS A 190 -2.65 -2.59 0.66
C LYS A 190 -2.36 -2.48 2.17
N GLY A 191 -2.36 -1.26 2.72
CA GLY A 191 -2.19 -1.04 4.15
C GLY A 191 -3.25 -1.76 4.99
N GLU A 192 -4.51 -1.66 4.61
CA GLU A 192 -5.60 -2.36 5.30
C GLU A 192 -5.45 -3.88 5.24
N ILE A 193 -5.09 -4.44 4.08
CA ILE A 193 -4.84 -5.88 3.90
C ILE A 193 -3.67 -6.35 4.77
N GLU A 194 -2.63 -5.55 4.91
CA GLU A 194 -1.47 -5.84 5.76
C GLU A 194 -1.73 -5.59 7.26
N GLY A 195 -2.92 -5.08 7.61
CA GLY A 195 -3.37 -4.90 9.00
C GLY A 195 -2.95 -3.59 9.63
N LEU A 196 -2.52 -2.60 8.85
CA LEU A 196 -2.21 -1.26 9.35
C LEU A 196 -3.50 -0.49 9.69
N VAL A 197 -3.40 0.44 10.63
CA VAL A 197 -4.41 1.49 10.78
C VAL A 197 -4.21 2.51 9.67
N VAL A 198 -5.19 2.67 8.78
CA VAL A 198 -5.06 3.54 7.61
C VAL A 198 -6.01 4.73 7.69
N ILE A 199 -5.49 5.93 7.44
CA ILE A 199 -6.24 7.19 7.28
C ILE A 199 -5.75 7.90 6.00
N ASP A 200 -6.58 8.15 5.00
CA ASP A 200 -7.96 7.69 4.84
C ASP A 200 -7.99 6.22 4.40
N ASP A 201 -8.91 5.45 4.99
CA ASP A 201 -9.10 4.05 4.61
C ASP A 201 -9.73 3.93 3.20
N PRO A 202 -9.59 2.78 2.51
CA PRO A 202 -10.04 2.65 1.13
C PRO A 202 -11.57 2.78 0.97
N THR A 203 -12.33 2.41 1.99
CA THR A 203 -13.80 2.57 1.97
C THR A 203 -14.17 4.04 2.06
N SER A 204 -13.51 4.80 2.93
CA SER A 204 -13.70 6.24 3.06
C SER A 204 -13.27 6.97 1.78
N ILE A 205 -12.13 6.62 1.17
CA ILE A 205 -11.71 7.20 -0.11
C ILE A 205 -12.78 6.96 -1.18
N MET A 206 -13.22 5.73 -1.36
CA MET A 206 -14.22 5.36 -2.37
C MET A 206 -15.54 6.13 -2.18
N ARG A 207 -15.99 6.26 -0.94
CA ARG A 207 -17.26 6.93 -0.62
C ARG A 207 -17.15 8.45 -0.71
N CYS A 208 -16.07 9.03 -0.20
CA CYS A 208 -15.94 10.48 -0.09
C CYS A 208 -15.42 11.17 -1.35
N CYS A 209 -14.77 10.44 -2.27
CA CYS A 209 -14.32 11.01 -3.54
C CYS A 209 -15.43 11.18 -4.58
N ASN A 210 -16.60 10.56 -4.39
CA ASN A 210 -17.72 10.66 -5.32
C ASN A 210 -18.87 11.48 -4.71
N LYS A 211 -19.16 12.66 -5.31
CA LYS A 211 -20.18 13.59 -4.80
C LYS A 211 -21.62 13.06 -4.96
N ILE A 212 -21.87 12.22 -5.97
CA ILE A 212 -23.18 11.59 -6.16
C ILE A 212 -23.44 10.62 -5.01
N PHE A 213 -22.47 9.75 -4.71
CA PHE A 213 -22.56 8.84 -3.57
C PHE A 213 -22.79 9.58 -2.25
N LEU A 214 -22.06 10.69 -2.03
CA LEU A 214 -22.24 11.51 -0.83
C LEU A 214 -23.63 12.13 -0.74
N HIS A 215 -24.17 12.62 -1.86
CA HIS A 215 -25.53 13.16 -1.91
C HIS A 215 -26.56 12.11 -1.52
N ASP A 216 -26.47 10.92 -2.09
CA ASP A 216 -27.38 9.80 -1.77
C ASP A 216 -27.24 9.37 -0.31
N ALA A 217 -26.02 9.26 0.20
CA ALA A 217 -25.75 8.91 1.59
C ALA A 217 -26.32 9.96 2.57
N PHE A 218 -26.18 11.25 2.26
CA PHE A 218 -26.72 12.33 3.09
C PHE A 218 -28.24 12.33 3.06
N SER A 219 -28.84 12.12 1.90
CA SER A 219 -30.30 12.03 1.72
C SER A 219 -30.86 10.85 2.49
N TYR A 220 -30.26 9.68 2.38
CA TYR A 220 -30.67 8.46 3.10
C TYR A 220 -30.57 8.62 4.62
N ASN A 221 -29.50 9.21 5.10
CA ASN A 221 -29.27 9.42 6.55
C ASN A 221 -29.90 10.71 7.09
N LYS A 222 -30.66 11.45 6.27
CA LYS A 222 -31.32 12.71 6.65
C LYS A 222 -30.33 13.76 7.17
N ILE A 223 -29.13 13.78 6.62
CA ILE A 223 -28.10 14.80 6.91
C ILE A 223 -28.40 16.02 6.04
N GLY A 224 -28.49 17.21 6.66
CA GLY A 224 -28.72 18.45 5.95
C GLY A 224 -27.64 18.73 4.91
N ALA A 225 -28.03 18.83 3.66
CA ALA A 225 -27.17 19.15 2.52
C ALA A 225 -27.87 20.11 1.57
N PRO A 226 -27.13 20.89 0.76
CA PRO A 226 -27.75 21.69 -0.29
C PRO A 226 -28.58 20.84 -1.23
N GLN A 227 -29.69 21.41 -1.73
CA GLN A 227 -30.48 20.76 -2.78
C GLN A 227 -29.56 20.42 -3.96
N THR A 228 -29.62 19.20 -4.44
CA THR A 228 -28.73 18.70 -5.49
C THR A 228 -29.52 17.89 -6.52
N LEU A 229 -29.20 18.08 -7.77
CA LEU A 229 -29.73 17.32 -8.91
C LEU A 229 -28.58 16.70 -9.67
N VAL A 230 -28.67 15.41 -9.96
CA VAL A 230 -27.70 14.71 -10.82
C VAL A 230 -28.20 14.84 -12.27
N VAL A 231 -27.30 15.30 -13.15
CA VAL A 231 -27.55 15.44 -14.58
C VAL A 231 -26.55 14.62 -15.37
N SER A 232 -26.99 14.06 -16.50
CA SER A 232 -26.22 13.13 -17.31
C SER A 232 -25.84 13.64 -18.69
N SER A 233 -26.46 14.71 -19.13
CA SER A 233 -26.21 15.32 -20.47
C SER A 233 -26.42 16.83 -20.41
N ALA A 234 -26.08 17.50 -21.52
CA ALA A 234 -26.36 18.92 -21.77
C ALA A 234 -27.54 19.10 -22.75
N GLU A 235 -28.45 18.13 -22.84
CA GLU A 235 -29.64 18.24 -23.66
C GLU A 235 -30.64 19.20 -23.04
N ASP A 236 -31.47 19.85 -23.89
CA ASP A 236 -32.46 20.83 -23.43
C ASP A 236 -33.40 20.29 -22.36
N SER A 237 -33.76 19.02 -22.41
CA SER A 237 -34.56 18.34 -21.39
C SER A 237 -33.92 18.33 -19.99
N GLU A 238 -32.60 18.17 -19.91
CA GLU A 238 -31.86 18.24 -18.67
C GLU A 238 -31.71 19.67 -18.19
N LEU A 239 -31.49 20.62 -19.11
CA LEU A 239 -31.45 22.04 -18.77
C LEU A 239 -32.79 22.53 -18.22
N ASP A 240 -33.91 22.11 -18.83
CA ASP A 240 -35.27 22.41 -18.35
C ASP A 240 -35.52 21.82 -16.94
N ARG A 241 -34.98 20.62 -16.67
CA ARG A 241 -35.04 20.02 -15.33
C ARG A 241 -34.29 20.82 -14.25
N ILE A 242 -33.13 21.38 -14.65
CA ILE A 242 -32.35 22.23 -13.74
C ILE A 242 -33.15 23.50 -13.42
N GLU A 243 -33.67 24.18 -14.44
CA GLU A 243 -34.44 25.43 -14.29
C GLU A 243 -35.75 25.23 -13.55
N ALA A 244 -36.38 24.06 -13.68
CA ALA A 244 -37.58 23.72 -12.90
C ALA A 244 -37.25 23.43 -11.39
N SER A 245 -36.01 23.13 -11.08
CA SER A 245 -35.58 22.72 -9.72
C SER A 245 -34.86 23.83 -8.96
N PHE A 246 -34.24 24.79 -9.66
CA PHE A 246 -33.36 25.80 -9.07
C PHE A 246 -33.54 27.18 -9.74
N ASP A 247 -33.41 28.21 -8.91
CA ASP A 247 -33.18 29.57 -9.38
C ASP A 247 -31.67 29.80 -9.58
N TYR A 248 -31.31 30.64 -10.57
CA TYR A 248 -29.92 31.06 -10.73
C TYR A 248 -29.46 32.01 -9.61
N PRO A 249 -28.20 32.00 -9.21
CA PRO A 249 -27.13 31.18 -9.76
C PRO A 249 -27.08 29.76 -9.20
N VAL A 250 -26.75 28.80 -10.06
CA VAL A 250 -26.51 27.40 -9.68
C VAL A 250 -25.00 27.08 -9.67
N VAL A 251 -24.62 25.98 -9.04
CA VAL A 251 -23.23 25.51 -9.02
C VAL A 251 -23.15 24.10 -9.63
N LEU A 252 -22.49 24.01 -10.78
CA LEU A 252 -22.15 22.73 -11.39
C LEU A 252 -20.88 22.14 -10.74
N LYS A 253 -20.90 20.85 -10.50
CA LYS A 253 -19.75 20.14 -9.92
C LYS A 253 -19.52 18.82 -10.62
N MET A 254 -18.28 18.55 -11.01
CA MET A 254 -17.89 17.23 -11.46
C MET A 254 -17.96 16.22 -10.29
N PRO A 255 -18.49 14.99 -10.50
CA PRO A 255 -18.66 14.01 -9.44
C PRO A 255 -17.35 13.67 -8.71
N GLU A 256 -16.29 13.43 -9.46
CA GLU A 256 -15.00 12.93 -8.95
C GLU A 256 -13.91 14.01 -9.03
N SER A 257 -14.18 15.19 -8.52
CA SER A 257 -13.21 16.30 -8.51
C SER A 257 -12.92 16.79 -7.09
N SER A 258 -11.73 17.34 -6.90
CA SER A 258 -11.25 17.90 -5.62
C SER A 258 -10.70 19.31 -5.83
N PHE A 259 -10.48 20.04 -4.74
CA PHE A 259 -9.84 21.38 -4.73
C PHE A 259 -10.53 22.41 -5.65
N SER A 260 -11.84 22.37 -5.75
CA SER A 260 -12.67 23.22 -6.62
C SER A 260 -12.39 23.05 -8.13
N ILE A 261 -11.62 22.06 -8.54
CA ILE A 261 -11.46 21.69 -9.94
C ILE A 261 -12.80 21.13 -10.45
N GLY A 262 -13.29 21.62 -11.61
CA GLY A 262 -14.59 21.20 -12.14
C GLY A 262 -15.79 21.69 -11.29
N VAL A 263 -15.66 22.84 -10.63
CA VAL A 263 -16.74 23.54 -9.94
C VAL A 263 -16.97 24.88 -10.64
N TYR A 264 -18.17 25.08 -11.17
CA TYR A 264 -18.53 26.25 -11.96
C TYR A 264 -19.76 26.91 -11.39
N LYS A 265 -19.71 28.24 -11.20
CA LYS A 265 -20.89 29.04 -10.90
C LYS A 265 -21.52 29.44 -12.23
N VAL A 266 -22.79 29.13 -12.39
CA VAL A 266 -23.59 29.38 -13.61
C VAL A 266 -24.69 30.37 -13.24
N ILE A 267 -24.80 31.46 -14.00
CA ILE A 267 -25.72 32.56 -13.70
C ILE A 267 -26.93 32.63 -14.64
N ASP A 268 -26.90 31.88 -15.73
CA ASP A 268 -27.97 31.78 -16.70
C ASP A 268 -27.89 30.48 -17.51
N ARG A 269 -28.94 30.20 -18.33
CA ARG A 269 -29.03 29.01 -19.18
C ARG A 269 -27.89 28.92 -20.21
N GLY A 270 -27.42 30.08 -20.71
CA GLY A 270 -26.37 30.09 -21.73
C GLY A 270 -25.00 29.62 -21.22
N GLN A 271 -24.83 29.57 -19.88
CA GLN A 271 -23.61 29.09 -19.23
C GLN A 271 -23.72 27.63 -18.74
N LEU A 272 -24.95 27.07 -18.74
CA LEU A 272 -25.18 25.66 -18.44
C LEU A 272 -24.62 24.77 -19.56
#